data_1d1164205b06ab89f886ab10ff0d2a81
#
_entry.id   1d1164205b06ab89f886ab10ff0d2a81
#
_cell.length_a   1.000
_cell.length_b   1.000
_cell.length_c   1.000
_cell.angle_alpha   90.00
_cell.angle_beta   90.00
_cell.angle_gamma   90.00
#
_symmetry.space_group_name_H-M   'P 1'
#
loop_
_entity.id
_entity.type
_entity.pdbx_description
1 polymer ?
#
loop_
_entity_poly.entity_id
_entity_poly.type
_entity_poly.pdbx_seq_one_letter_code
_entity_poly.pdbx_strand_id
1 'polypeptide(L)'
;MSTRVAAGVVIGSLAVALFVARLVAPGPADFYIEPATGMVLVAIRPGSFMMGTSESEPGRNDDEVRHRVTISRLFYLGQYEVTQAEWTKVMGSNPSRFASCERCPVENVDFYEVNNFLSRLNAGTSSMRFRLPTEAEWEYACRAGTSTPYNVGETIGTAQANIDNRFAAGAEDGAAYEKTLPVGKFPPNAWGLYDMHGNVWEWTNDRYGPYNPRQDVDPRGADIGGTRVIRGGSWHFDAHSARCGLRYTHAPQDSGFSLGFRVVGEPRQPRRRR
;
A
#
# COMPACT_ATOMS: atom_id res chain seq x y z
N MET A 1 -78.19 27.92 37.68
CA MET A 1 -76.72 28.12 37.67
C MET A 1 -76.17 27.09 36.76
N SER A 2 -75.77 27.45 35.53
CA SER A 2 -75.25 26.55 34.51
C SER A 2 -73.95 27.13 34.03
N THR A 3 -72.88 26.43 34.33
CA THR A 3 -71.53 26.83 33.95
C THR A 3 -71.21 26.15 32.62
N ARG A 4 -71.04 26.95 31.58
CA ARG A 4 -70.55 26.46 30.24
C ARG A 4 -69.03 26.41 30.25
N VAL A 5 -68.46 25.23 29.98
CA VAL A 5 -67.08 25.00 29.70
C VAL A 5 -66.85 25.18 28.22
N ALA A 6 -65.98 26.12 27.82
CA ALA A 6 -65.57 26.32 26.44
C ALA A 6 -64.38 25.39 26.15
N ALA A 7 -64.51 24.54 25.14
CA ALA A 7 -63.42 23.75 24.62
C ALA A 7 -62.65 24.55 23.58
N GLY A 8 -61.37 24.85 23.85
CA GLY A 8 -60.45 25.45 22.90
C GLY A 8 -59.82 24.37 22.01
N VAL A 9 -60.03 24.50 20.71
CA VAL A 9 -59.33 23.65 19.69
C VAL A 9 -57.99 24.23 19.41
N VAL A 10 -56.94 23.50 19.76
CA VAL A 10 -55.54 23.81 19.38
C VAL A 10 -55.25 23.16 18.03
N ILE A 11 -55.16 23.96 16.99
CA ILE A 11 -54.69 23.49 15.66
C ILE A 11 -53.17 23.45 15.69
N GLY A 12 -52.61 22.26 15.85
CA GLY A 12 -51.19 22.04 15.72
C GLY A 12 -50.78 21.98 14.26
N SER A 13 -49.99 22.96 13.81
CA SER A 13 -49.36 22.93 12.49
C SER A 13 -48.29 21.83 12.43
N LEU A 14 -48.56 20.74 11.71
CA LEU A 14 -47.54 19.75 11.38
C LEU A 14 -46.64 20.31 10.27
N ALA A 15 -45.44 20.76 10.65
CA ALA A 15 -44.39 21.06 9.67
C ALA A 15 -43.81 19.75 9.13
N VAL A 16 -44.21 19.37 7.90
CA VAL A 16 -43.59 18.24 7.18
C VAL A 16 -42.23 18.69 6.67
N ALA A 17 -41.17 18.32 7.38
CA ALA A 17 -39.78 18.49 6.89
C ALA A 17 -39.55 17.49 5.75
N LEU A 18 -39.60 17.96 4.51
CA LEU A 18 -39.12 17.23 3.34
C LEU A 18 -37.59 17.08 3.43
N PHE A 19 -37.14 15.92 3.90
CA PHE A 19 -35.75 15.49 3.74
C PHE A 19 -35.51 15.21 2.25
N VAL A 20 -34.95 16.16 1.52
CA VAL A 20 -34.40 15.92 0.18
C VAL A 20 -33.12 15.11 0.40
N ALA A 21 -33.22 13.79 0.30
CA ALA A 21 -32.05 12.92 0.21
C ALA A 21 -31.27 13.35 -1.05
N ARG A 22 -30.20 14.10 -0.86
CA ARG A 22 -29.22 14.37 -1.90
C ARG A 22 -28.65 13.00 -2.28
N LEU A 23 -29.01 12.49 -3.46
CA LEU A 23 -28.32 11.36 -4.09
C LEU A 23 -26.85 11.76 -4.27
N VAL A 24 -26.02 11.42 -3.29
CA VAL A 24 -24.57 11.51 -3.42
C VAL A 24 -24.22 10.49 -4.50
N ALA A 25 -23.63 10.96 -5.59
CA ALA A 25 -23.11 10.06 -6.62
C ALA A 25 -22.22 9.01 -5.91
N PRO A 26 -22.34 7.71 -6.28
CA PRO A 26 -21.51 6.69 -5.65
C PRO A 26 -20.06 7.11 -5.79
N GLY A 27 -19.36 7.20 -4.64
CA GLY A 27 -17.92 7.43 -4.59
C GLY A 27 -17.19 6.31 -5.34
N PRO A 28 -15.90 6.47 -5.64
CA PRO A 28 -15.10 5.41 -6.21
C PRO A 28 -15.23 4.15 -5.34
N ALA A 29 -15.34 2.98 -5.99
CA ALA A 29 -15.43 1.70 -5.28
C ALA A 29 -14.23 1.56 -4.33
N ASP A 30 -14.46 0.99 -3.14
CA ASP A 30 -13.41 0.82 -2.14
C ASP A 30 -12.32 -0.17 -2.59
N PHE A 31 -12.59 -0.95 -3.62
CA PHE A 31 -11.61 -1.84 -4.25
C PHE A 31 -11.89 -2.00 -5.76
N TYR A 32 -10.84 -2.40 -6.48
CA TYR A 32 -10.89 -2.77 -7.90
C TYR A 32 -10.33 -4.18 -8.05
N ILE A 33 -10.99 -5.01 -8.85
CA ILE A 33 -10.51 -6.35 -9.20
C ILE A 33 -10.04 -6.29 -10.66
N GLU A 34 -8.75 -6.60 -10.88
CA GLU A 34 -8.18 -6.65 -12.21
C GLU A 34 -8.70 -7.90 -12.96
N PRO A 35 -9.39 -7.74 -14.11
CA PRO A 35 -10.16 -8.86 -14.69
C PRO A 35 -9.34 -10.02 -15.21
N ALA A 36 -8.11 -9.80 -15.68
CA ALA A 36 -7.28 -10.85 -16.28
C ALA A 36 -6.58 -11.73 -15.24
N THR A 37 -6.12 -11.12 -14.16
CA THR A 37 -5.33 -11.79 -13.12
C THR A 37 -6.16 -12.16 -11.90
N GLY A 38 -7.17 -11.35 -11.57
CA GLY A 38 -7.93 -11.41 -10.34
C GLY A 38 -7.28 -10.63 -9.20
N MET A 39 -6.22 -9.85 -9.45
CA MET A 39 -5.61 -8.98 -8.45
C MET A 39 -6.63 -8.04 -7.83
N VAL A 40 -6.65 -7.97 -6.50
CA VAL A 40 -7.49 -7.03 -5.74
C VAL A 40 -6.64 -5.81 -5.39
N LEU A 41 -7.14 -4.61 -5.70
CA LEU A 41 -6.52 -3.34 -5.34
C LEU A 41 -7.49 -2.55 -4.46
N VAL A 42 -6.96 -1.96 -3.39
CA VAL A 42 -7.72 -1.15 -2.41
C VAL A 42 -7.62 0.32 -2.77
N ALA A 43 -8.72 1.04 -2.67
CA ALA A 43 -8.77 2.49 -2.92
C ALA A 43 -8.07 3.26 -1.79
N ILE A 44 -7.00 3.95 -2.12
CA ILE A 44 -6.25 4.82 -1.22
C ILE A 44 -6.67 6.26 -1.48
N ARG A 45 -7.33 6.86 -0.49
CA ARG A 45 -7.88 8.21 -0.61
C ARG A 45 -6.79 9.26 -0.46
N PRO A 46 -6.94 10.44 -1.10
CA PRO A 46 -6.02 11.57 -0.91
C PRO A 46 -5.89 11.96 0.56
N GLY A 47 -4.71 12.42 0.94
CA GLY A 47 -4.44 12.89 2.29
C GLY A 47 -3.01 13.35 2.46
N SER A 48 -2.66 13.78 3.67
CA SER A 48 -1.31 14.20 4.02
C SER A 48 -0.81 13.40 5.22
N PHE A 49 0.49 13.12 5.25
CA PHE A 49 1.13 12.41 6.34
C PHE A 49 2.55 12.94 6.58
N MET A 50 3.17 12.49 7.64
CA MET A 50 4.59 12.72 7.90
C MET A 50 5.38 11.51 7.37
N MET A 51 6.04 11.70 6.23
CA MET A 51 6.95 10.74 5.62
C MET A 51 8.30 10.76 6.33
N GLY A 52 8.96 9.61 6.40
CA GLY A 52 10.20 9.45 7.15
C GLY A 52 9.94 9.18 8.64
N THR A 53 10.99 9.21 9.46
CA THR A 53 10.94 8.79 10.86
C THR A 53 11.24 9.92 11.83
N SER A 54 10.71 9.82 13.05
CA SER A 54 11.06 10.72 14.14
C SER A 54 12.54 10.58 14.51
N GLU A 55 13.19 11.65 14.91
CA GLU A 55 14.56 11.62 15.41
C GLU A 55 14.73 10.70 16.63
N SER A 56 13.67 10.49 17.39
CA SER A 56 13.64 9.60 18.55
C SER A 56 13.33 8.13 18.22
N GLU A 57 13.03 7.79 16.96
CA GLU A 57 12.69 6.42 16.59
C GLU A 57 13.95 5.52 16.64
N PRO A 58 13.92 4.42 17.41
CA PRO A 58 15.05 3.51 17.53
C PRO A 58 15.44 2.92 16.17
N GLY A 59 16.72 2.94 15.84
CA GLY A 59 17.24 2.39 14.59
C GLY A 59 16.96 3.24 13.35
N ARG A 60 16.56 4.51 13.50
CA ARG A 60 16.41 5.44 12.42
C ARG A 60 17.73 5.62 11.64
N ASN A 61 17.65 5.63 10.31
CA ASN A 61 18.77 6.02 9.44
C ASN A 61 18.72 7.52 9.11
N ASP A 62 19.86 8.12 8.77
CA ASP A 62 19.96 9.56 8.48
C ASP A 62 19.19 9.99 7.24
N ASP A 63 18.93 9.08 6.31
CA ASP A 63 18.18 9.32 5.07
C ASP A 63 16.66 9.26 5.23
N GLU A 64 16.18 8.86 6.41
CA GLU A 64 14.76 8.81 6.76
C GLU A 64 14.25 10.19 7.26
N VAL A 65 14.61 11.26 6.59
CA VAL A 65 14.31 12.65 7.01
C VAL A 65 12.80 12.88 7.08
N ARG A 66 12.32 13.21 8.28
CA ARG A 66 10.89 13.44 8.51
C ARG A 66 10.42 14.74 7.87
N HIS A 67 9.41 14.67 7.01
CA HIS A 67 8.80 15.82 6.35
C HIS A 67 7.34 15.55 6.01
N ARG A 68 6.59 16.62 5.76
CA ARG A 68 5.17 16.49 5.37
C ARG A 68 5.07 16.18 3.89
N VAL A 69 4.22 15.19 3.55
CA VAL A 69 3.89 14.83 2.18
C VAL A 69 2.36 14.80 2.01
N THR A 70 1.90 15.24 0.85
CA THR A 70 0.50 15.19 0.43
C THR A 70 0.35 14.28 -0.78
N ILE A 71 -0.48 13.27 -0.65
CA ILE A 71 -0.97 12.46 -1.77
C ILE A 71 -2.24 13.14 -2.28
N SER A 72 -2.18 13.76 -3.47
CA SER A 72 -3.23 14.68 -3.94
C SER A 72 -4.39 13.98 -4.64
N ARG A 73 -4.21 12.72 -5.05
CA ARG A 73 -5.18 11.98 -5.88
C ARG A 73 -5.45 10.61 -5.31
N LEU A 74 -6.68 10.14 -5.53
CA LEU A 74 -7.04 8.75 -5.30
C LEU A 74 -6.23 7.85 -6.24
N PHE A 75 -5.69 6.77 -5.69
CA PHE A 75 -5.12 5.65 -6.44
C PHE A 75 -5.58 4.33 -5.83
N TYR A 76 -5.41 3.24 -6.54
CA TYR A 76 -5.65 1.89 -6.03
C TYR A 76 -4.32 1.19 -5.83
N LEU A 77 -4.12 0.60 -4.65
CA LEU A 77 -2.90 -0.15 -4.34
C LEU A 77 -3.22 -1.63 -4.21
N GLY A 78 -2.38 -2.49 -4.76
CA GLY A 78 -2.49 -3.93 -4.58
C GLY A 78 -2.70 -4.28 -3.11
N GLN A 79 -3.79 -5.01 -2.81
CA GLN A 79 -4.10 -5.46 -1.46
C GLN A 79 -2.97 -6.31 -0.90
N TYR A 80 -2.32 -7.05 -1.78
CA TYR A 80 -1.19 -7.92 -1.55
C TYR A 80 -0.03 -7.57 -2.48
N GLU A 81 1.13 -8.12 -2.21
CA GLU A 81 2.21 -8.28 -3.18
C GLU A 81 1.68 -9.09 -4.39
N VAL A 82 2.21 -8.85 -5.59
CA VAL A 82 1.85 -9.65 -6.77
C VAL A 82 2.24 -11.10 -6.55
N THR A 83 1.27 -12.00 -6.69
CA THR A 83 1.47 -13.42 -6.46
C THR A 83 2.11 -14.14 -7.67
N GLN A 84 2.68 -15.30 -7.43
CA GLN A 84 3.25 -16.16 -8.49
C GLN A 84 2.20 -16.54 -9.53
N ALA A 85 0.94 -16.81 -9.11
CA ALA A 85 -0.15 -17.11 -10.03
C ALA A 85 -0.50 -15.91 -10.92
N GLU A 86 -0.59 -14.71 -10.35
CA GLU A 86 -0.88 -13.47 -11.10
C GLU A 86 0.25 -13.12 -12.07
N TRP A 87 1.50 -13.24 -11.62
CA TRP A 87 2.67 -13.09 -12.48
C TRP A 87 2.63 -14.06 -13.66
N THR A 88 2.42 -15.35 -13.38
CA THR A 88 2.43 -16.39 -14.42
C THR A 88 1.33 -16.19 -15.45
N LYS A 89 0.14 -15.71 -15.04
CA LYS A 89 -0.95 -15.37 -15.99
C LYS A 89 -0.54 -14.30 -17.00
N VAL A 90 0.30 -13.34 -16.60
CA VAL A 90 0.73 -12.24 -17.47
C VAL A 90 2.01 -12.58 -18.25
N MET A 91 2.97 -13.23 -17.60
CA MET A 91 4.32 -13.45 -18.13
C MET A 91 4.51 -14.83 -18.79
N GLY A 92 3.69 -15.82 -18.40
CA GLY A 92 3.75 -17.19 -18.94
C GLY A 92 4.75 -18.12 -18.26
N SER A 93 5.56 -17.62 -17.33
CA SER A 93 6.56 -18.40 -16.57
C SER A 93 6.69 -17.84 -15.15
N ASN A 94 7.19 -18.64 -14.22
CA ASN A 94 7.43 -18.25 -12.82
C ASN A 94 8.93 -18.20 -12.53
N PRO A 95 9.53 -17.03 -12.23
CA PRO A 95 10.97 -16.91 -11.94
C PRO A 95 11.32 -17.22 -10.48
N SER A 96 10.32 -17.39 -9.61
CA SER A 96 10.49 -17.48 -8.16
C SER A 96 11.33 -18.66 -7.73
N ARG A 97 12.21 -18.46 -6.77
CA ARG A 97 12.97 -19.53 -6.12
C ARG A 97 12.07 -20.48 -5.33
N PHE A 98 11.05 -19.92 -4.64
CA PHE A 98 10.06 -20.71 -3.90
C PHE A 98 8.84 -21.02 -4.75
N ALA A 99 9.05 -21.60 -5.93
CA ALA A 99 8.11 -21.71 -7.05
C ALA A 99 6.87 -22.60 -6.82
N SER A 100 6.75 -23.33 -5.72
CA SER A 100 5.64 -24.28 -5.48
C SER A 100 4.47 -23.70 -4.71
N CYS A 101 4.30 -22.37 -4.72
CA CYS A 101 3.28 -21.66 -3.94
C CYS A 101 2.60 -20.59 -4.81
N GLU A 102 1.50 -20.90 -5.45
CA GLU A 102 0.75 -19.99 -6.32
C GLU A 102 0.33 -18.68 -5.63
N ARG A 103 0.00 -18.74 -4.34
CA ARG A 103 -0.41 -17.59 -3.54
C ARG A 103 0.74 -16.88 -2.83
N CYS A 104 1.97 -17.37 -2.91
CA CYS A 104 3.13 -16.63 -2.41
C CYS A 104 3.44 -15.47 -3.36
N PRO A 105 4.10 -14.40 -2.87
CA PRO A 105 4.54 -13.33 -3.75
C PRO A 105 5.49 -13.88 -4.82
N VAL A 106 5.44 -13.31 -6.01
CA VAL A 106 6.52 -13.50 -6.97
C VAL A 106 7.76 -12.81 -6.43
N GLU A 107 8.90 -13.51 -6.51
CA GLU A 107 10.20 -12.99 -6.14
C GLU A 107 11.25 -13.36 -7.21
N ASN A 108 12.48 -12.90 -7.03
CA ASN A 108 13.56 -13.08 -8.00
C ASN A 108 13.26 -12.38 -9.33
N VAL A 109 12.71 -11.17 -9.24
CA VAL A 109 12.37 -10.30 -10.35
C VAL A 109 13.13 -8.99 -10.25
N ASP A 110 13.73 -8.54 -11.33
CA ASP A 110 14.37 -7.24 -11.42
C ASP A 110 13.38 -6.13 -11.80
N PHE A 111 13.84 -4.87 -11.71
CA PHE A 111 12.99 -3.70 -12.01
C PHE A 111 12.50 -3.67 -13.46
N TYR A 112 13.29 -4.18 -14.41
CA TYR A 112 12.93 -4.19 -15.84
C TYR A 112 11.89 -5.27 -16.13
N GLU A 113 12.00 -6.44 -15.51
CA GLU A 113 11.01 -7.53 -15.60
C GLU A 113 9.68 -7.11 -15.01
N VAL A 114 9.70 -6.40 -13.86
CA VAL A 114 8.49 -5.81 -13.26
C VAL A 114 7.84 -4.81 -14.21
N ASN A 115 8.62 -3.93 -14.85
CA ASN A 115 8.07 -2.99 -15.84
C ASN A 115 7.54 -3.68 -17.11
N ASN A 116 8.13 -4.81 -17.53
CA ASN A 116 7.59 -5.63 -18.61
C ASN A 116 6.24 -6.25 -18.20
N PHE A 117 6.12 -6.79 -16.99
CA PHE A 117 4.84 -7.25 -16.44
C PHE A 117 3.78 -6.15 -16.48
N LEU A 118 4.10 -4.96 -15.96
CA LEU A 118 3.20 -3.80 -15.97
C LEU A 118 2.82 -3.36 -17.39
N SER A 119 3.75 -3.42 -18.33
CA SER A 119 3.49 -3.09 -19.74
C SER A 119 2.49 -4.06 -20.36
N ARG A 120 2.67 -5.37 -20.15
CA ARG A 120 1.73 -6.40 -20.64
C ARG A 120 0.36 -6.29 -19.98
N LEU A 121 0.31 -6.08 -18.66
CA LEU A 121 -0.93 -5.86 -17.93
C LEU A 121 -1.70 -4.65 -18.48
N ASN A 122 -0.99 -3.55 -18.74
CA ASN A 122 -1.55 -2.33 -19.32
C ASN A 122 -2.07 -2.50 -20.76
N ALA A 123 -1.49 -3.40 -21.53
CA ALA A 123 -1.96 -3.72 -22.89
C ALA A 123 -3.32 -4.46 -22.87
N GLY A 124 -3.60 -5.21 -21.80
CA GLY A 124 -4.83 -5.97 -21.60
C GLY A 124 -6.04 -5.15 -21.11
N THR A 125 -5.85 -3.87 -20.74
CA THR A 125 -6.93 -3.07 -20.15
C THR A 125 -6.97 -1.64 -20.67
N SER A 126 -8.19 -1.10 -20.82
CA SER A 126 -8.42 0.31 -21.17
C SER A 126 -8.94 1.16 -20.00
N SER A 127 -9.39 0.54 -18.91
CA SER A 127 -10.02 1.21 -17.77
C SER A 127 -9.03 1.71 -16.73
N MET A 128 -7.92 1.01 -16.55
CA MET A 128 -6.89 1.30 -15.56
C MET A 128 -5.52 1.46 -16.21
N ARG A 129 -4.65 2.22 -15.55
CA ARG A 129 -3.21 2.27 -15.82
C ARG A 129 -2.48 1.71 -14.61
N PHE A 130 -1.69 0.67 -14.83
CA PHE A 130 -0.89 0.05 -13.78
C PHE A 130 0.55 0.54 -13.80
N ARG A 131 1.12 0.73 -12.62
CA ARG A 131 2.51 1.14 -12.38
C ARG A 131 2.99 0.65 -11.02
N LEU A 132 4.27 0.80 -10.72
CA LEU A 132 4.77 0.70 -9.36
C LEU A 132 4.26 1.88 -8.51
N PRO A 133 4.11 1.71 -7.18
CA PRO A 133 3.90 2.82 -6.26
C PRO A 133 5.11 3.75 -6.27
N THR A 134 4.90 5.03 -6.00
CA THR A 134 5.99 5.87 -5.52
C THR A 134 6.36 5.47 -4.10
N GLU A 135 7.57 5.82 -3.67
CA GLU A 135 8.01 5.59 -2.30
C GLU A 135 7.05 6.22 -1.28
N ALA A 136 6.58 7.43 -1.57
CA ALA A 136 5.63 8.14 -0.71
C ALA A 136 4.24 7.49 -0.68
N GLU A 137 3.72 6.99 -1.80
CA GLU A 137 2.47 6.24 -1.84
C GLU A 137 2.57 4.94 -1.05
N TRP A 138 3.72 4.25 -1.15
CA TRP A 138 3.97 3.02 -0.41
C TRP A 138 4.00 3.29 1.11
N GLU A 139 4.75 4.30 1.58
CA GLU A 139 4.84 4.61 3.01
C GLU A 139 3.52 5.13 3.57
N TYR A 140 2.80 5.99 2.82
CA TYR A 140 1.46 6.44 3.18
C TYR A 140 0.50 5.26 3.42
N ALA A 141 0.54 4.29 2.52
CA ALA A 141 -0.26 3.08 2.60
C ALA A 141 0.19 2.13 3.72
N CYS A 142 1.51 1.99 3.96
CA CYS A 142 2.06 1.21 5.06
C CYS A 142 1.58 1.75 6.40
N ARG A 143 1.68 3.05 6.61
CA ARG A 143 1.26 3.71 7.85
C ARG A 143 -0.24 3.64 8.07
N ALA A 144 -1.05 3.73 7.05
CA ALA A 144 -2.53 3.67 7.13
C ALA A 144 -3.10 4.56 8.27
N GLY A 145 -2.52 5.75 8.45
CA GLY A 145 -2.90 6.73 9.48
C GLY A 145 -2.10 6.67 10.78
N THR A 146 -1.20 5.70 10.97
CA THR A 146 -0.32 5.65 12.15
C THR A 146 0.93 6.50 11.97
N SER A 147 1.61 6.81 13.10
CA SER A 147 2.91 7.48 13.13
C SER A 147 4.00 6.62 13.78
N THR A 148 3.66 5.41 14.17
CA THR A 148 4.55 4.41 14.79
C THR A 148 5.46 3.76 13.74
N PRO A 149 6.56 3.08 14.13
CA PRO A 149 7.44 2.38 13.21
C PRO A 149 6.70 1.36 12.32
N TYR A 150 5.71 0.67 12.90
CA TYR A 150 4.86 -0.31 12.22
C TYR A 150 3.39 0.10 12.29
N ASN A 151 2.58 -0.35 11.35
CA ASN A 151 1.14 -0.10 11.38
C ASN A 151 0.41 -0.77 12.56
N VAL A 152 1.06 -1.69 13.23
CA VAL A 152 0.59 -2.40 14.43
C VAL A 152 1.10 -1.80 15.73
N GLY A 153 1.95 -0.77 15.70
CA GLY A 153 2.48 -0.08 16.88
C GLY A 153 4.01 0.08 16.88
N GLU A 154 4.59 0.14 18.09
CA GLU A 154 6.02 0.41 18.29
C GLU A 154 6.91 -0.81 17.97
N THR A 155 6.36 -2.02 18.05
CA THR A 155 7.08 -3.27 17.83
C THR A 155 6.28 -4.20 16.93
N ILE A 156 6.98 -5.12 16.26
CA ILE A 156 6.38 -6.18 15.43
C ILE A 156 7.15 -7.49 15.63
N GLY A 157 6.45 -8.60 15.59
CA GLY A 157 7.01 -9.93 15.71
C GLY A 157 6.55 -10.90 14.63
N THR A 158 7.07 -12.12 14.67
CA THR A 158 6.77 -13.20 13.70
C THR A 158 5.31 -13.69 13.78
N ALA A 159 4.57 -13.31 14.80
CA ALA A 159 3.11 -13.52 14.88
C ALA A 159 2.31 -12.53 14.01
N GLN A 160 2.93 -11.43 13.57
CA GLN A 160 2.29 -10.31 12.87
C GLN A 160 2.86 -10.08 11.47
N ALA A 161 4.07 -10.60 11.18
CA ALA A 161 4.74 -10.44 9.90
C ALA A 161 5.67 -11.62 9.59
N ASN A 162 5.95 -11.84 8.31
CA ASN A 162 6.96 -12.80 7.87
C ASN A 162 8.34 -12.12 7.84
N ILE A 163 9.01 -12.12 8.98
CA ILE A 163 10.34 -11.53 9.22
C ILE A 163 11.22 -12.54 9.97
N ASP A 164 12.54 -12.30 10.00
CA ASP A 164 13.50 -13.10 10.73
C ASP A 164 14.05 -12.33 11.94
N ASN A 165 13.45 -12.54 13.11
CA ASN A 165 13.88 -11.87 14.33
C ASN A 165 14.91 -12.69 15.13
N ARG A 166 15.43 -13.81 14.64
CA ARG A 166 16.37 -14.67 15.38
C ARG A 166 17.65 -13.96 15.81
N PHE A 167 18.02 -12.89 15.09
CA PHE A 167 19.24 -12.12 15.36
C PHE A 167 18.96 -10.72 15.94
N ALA A 168 17.71 -10.36 16.15
CA ALA A 168 17.36 -9.06 16.73
C ALA A 168 17.63 -9.04 18.23
N ALA A 169 18.28 -8.00 18.73
CA ALA A 169 18.52 -7.81 20.16
C ALA A 169 17.18 -7.69 20.91
N GLY A 170 16.92 -8.60 21.84
CA GLY A 170 15.67 -8.64 22.62
C GLY A 170 14.50 -9.30 21.87
N ALA A 171 14.74 -10.03 20.80
CA ALA A 171 13.72 -10.82 20.13
C ALA A 171 13.20 -11.91 21.08
N GLU A 172 11.89 -11.89 21.33
CA GLU A 172 11.22 -13.07 21.88
C GLU A 172 11.21 -14.14 20.78
N ASP A 173 11.50 -15.39 21.16
CA ASP A 173 11.64 -16.55 20.26
C ASP A 173 10.43 -16.72 19.32
N GLY A 174 10.52 -16.14 18.14
CA GLY A 174 9.60 -16.39 17.05
C GLY A 174 10.32 -17.23 15.99
N ALA A 175 9.73 -18.36 15.58
CA ALA A 175 10.30 -19.19 14.53
C ALA A 175 10.27 -18.42 13.20
N ALA A 176 11.43 -18.13 12.62
CA ALA A 176 11.51 -17.63 11.24
C ALA A 176 10.97 -18.70 10.28
N TYR A 177 10.21 -18.27 9.29
CA TYR A 177 9.66 -19.19 8.27
C TYR A 177 10.67 -19.56 7.18
N GLU A 178 11.77 -18.80 7.07
CA GLU A 178 12.91 -19.02 6.15
C GLU A 178 12.52 -19.10 4.65
N LYS A 179 11.36 -18.58 4.30
CA LYS A 179 10.83 -18.51 2.94
C LYS A 179 9.67 -17.53 2.84
N THR A 180 9.26 -17.21 1.62
CA THR A 180 8.01 -16.49 1.37
C THR A 180 6.81 -17.32 1.84
N LEU A 181 5.75 -16.63 2.28
CA LEU A 181 4.49 -17.22 2.70
C LEU A 181 3.35 -16.77 1.77
N PRO A 182 2.25 -17.55 1.71
CA PRO A 182 1.05 -17.09 1.02
C PRO A 182 0.62 -15.71 1.52
N VAL A 183 0.39 -14.80 0.58
CA VAL A 183 -0.04 -13.43 0.89
C VAL A 183 -1.33 -13.42 1.72
N GLY A 184 -1.45 -12.46 2.63
CA GLY A 184 -2.61 -12.33 3.50
C GLY A 184 -2.64 -13.30 4.67
N LYS A 185 -1.52 -13.89 5.04
CA LYS A 185 -1.43 -14.78 6.21
C LYS A 185 -1.59 -14.02 7.52
N PHE A 186 -1.13 -12.78 7.59
CA PHE A 186 -1.20 -11.92 8.77
C PHE A 186 -2.34 -10.91 8.63
N PRO A 187 -2.80 -10.30 9.75
CA PRO A 187 -3.85 -9.29 9.69
C PRO A 187 -3.46 -8.08 8.82
N PRO A 188 -4.43 -7.47 8.11
CA PRO A 188 -4.19 -6.26 7.34
C PRO A 188 -4.02 -5.04 8.24
N ASN A 189 -3.46 -3.97 7.67
CA ASN A 189 -3.51 -2.66 8.30
C ASN A 189 -4.94 -2.06 8.28
N ALA A 190 -5.10 -0.86 8.85
CA ALA A 190 -6.40 -0.18 8.97
C ALA A 190 -7.06 0.14 7.60
N TRP A 191 -6.30 0.11 6.50
CA TRP A 191 -6.81 0.34 5.15
C TRP A 191 -7.03 -0.95 4.35
N GLY A 192 -6.87 -2.13 4.99
CA GLY A 192 -7.10 -3.42 4.35
C GLY A 192 -5.94 -3.91 3.48
N LEU A 193 -4.73 -3.37 3.66
CA LEU A 193 -3.51 -3.80 2.98
C LEU A 193 -2.76 -4.81 3.83
N TYR A 194 -2.33 -5.90 3.22
CA TYR A 194 -1.63 -7.00 3.85
C TYR A 194 -0.13 -6.95 3.53
N ASP A 195 0.65 -7.60 4.37
CA ASP A 195 2.08 -7.86 4.17
C ASP A 195 2.91 -6.60 3.89
N MET A 196 2.49 -5.45 4.47
CA MET A 196 3.26 -4.20 4.40
C MET A 196 4.55 -4.25 5.21
N HIS A 197 4.75 -5.32 5.98
CA HIS A 197 5.92 -5.61 6.80
C HIS A 197 6.38 -7.04 6.55
N GLY A 198 7.58 -7.20 6.00
CA GLY A 198 8.18 -8.51 5.73
C GLY A 198 7.70 -9.17 4.44
N ASN A 199 7.74 -10.47 4.39
CA ASN A 199 7.51 -11.37 3.26
C ASN A 199 8.49 -11.13 2.11
N VAL A 200 8.29 -10.11 1.24
CA VAL A 200 9.31 -9.69 0.27
C VAL A 200 9.52 -8.18 0.31
N TRP A 201 10.74 -7.74 0.04
CA TRP A 201 11.00 -6.35 -0.33
C TRP A 201 10.19 -5.99 -1.56
N GLU A 202 9.75 -4.74 -1.65
CA GLU A 202 8.90 -4.27 -2.74
C GLU A 202 9.56 -3.15 -3.55
N TRP A 203 9.70 -3.37 -4.85
CA TRP A 203 10.12 -2.32 -5.78
C TRP A 203 9.18 -1.14 -5.73
N THR A 204 9.73 0.07 -5.63
CA THR A 204 9.02 1.32 -5.92
C THR A 204 9.51 1.94 -7.23
N ASN A 205 8.76 2.91 -7.75
CA ASN A 205 9.15 3.58 -8.99
C ASN A 205 10.31 4.55 -8.80
N ASP A 206 10.63 4.92 -7.57
CA ASP A 206 11.52 6.03 -7.25
C ASP A 206 13.00 5.66 -7.36
N ARG A 207 13.79 6.59 -7.86
CA ARG A 207 15.24 6.53 -7.72
C ARG A 207 15.61 6.91 -6.30
N TYR A 208 16.58 6.18 -5.75
CA TYR A 208 17.10 6.50 -4.44
C TYR A 208 17.97 7.76 -4.47
N GLY A 209 17.78 8.61 -3.49
CA GLY A 209 18.51 9.83 -3.23
C GLY A 209 17.89 10.62 -2.08
N PRO A 210 18.46 11.77 -1.70
CA PRO A 210 17.87 12.63 -0.69
C PRO A 210 16.45 13.04 -1.07
N TYR A 211 15.57 13.15 -0.07
CA TYR A 211 14.25 13.73 -0.29
C TYR A 211 14.38 15.17 -0.80
N ASN A 212 13.58 15.50 -1.80
CA ASN A 212 13.52 16.86 -2.34
C ASN A 212 12.50 17.69 -1.54
N PRO A 213 12.93 18.66 -0.71
CA PRO A 213 12.03 19.44 0.11
C PRO A 213 11.07 20.35 -0.67
N ARG A 214 11.24 20.45 -1.99
CA ARG A 214 10.33 21.18 -2.90
C ARG A 214 9.24 20.29 -3.50
N GLN A 215 9.28 18.98 -3.25
CA GLN A 215 8.32 18.00 -3.74
C GLN A 215 7.56 17.41 -2.57
N ASP A 216 6.70 18.24 -1.95
CA ASP A 216 5.83 17.84 -0.83
C ASP A 216 4.44 17.33 -1.28
N VAL A 217 4.12 17.49 -2.58
CA VAL A 217 2.88 16.97 -3.20
C VAL A 217 3.24 15.96 -4.28
N ASP A 218 2.73 14.73 -4.11
CA ASP A 218 2.96 13.58 -5.02
C ASP A 218 4.43 13.39 -5.39
N PRO A 219 5.37 13.30 -4.41
CA PRO A 219 6.80 13.19 -4.70
C PRO A 219 7.12 11.91 -5.49
N ARG A 220 8.17 11.97 -6.30
CA ARG A 220 8.58 10.89 -7.22
C ARG A 220 10.04 10.48 -7.07
N GLY A 221 10.61 10.71 -5.89
CA GLY A 221 12.00 10.40 -5.59
C GLY A 221 13.00 11.35 -6.23
N ALA A 222 14.26 10.93 -6.28
CA ALA A 222 15.34 11.75 -6.82
C ALA A 222 15.32 11.80 -8.35
N ASP A 223 15.65 12.96 -8.93
CA ASP A 223 15.72 13.14 -10.39
C ASP A 223 16.84 12.31 -11.01
N ILE A 224 17.95 12.13 -10.27
CA ILE A 224 19.13 11.35 -10.66
C ILE A 224 19.42 10.28 -9.61
N GLY A 225 20.00 9.16 -10.03
CA GLY A 225 20.35 8.03 -9.16
C GLY A 225 20.47 6.73 -9.95
N GLY A 226 21.39 5.88 -9.57
CA GLY A 226 21.65 4.58 -10.23
C GLY A 226 20.79 3.44 -9.66
N THR A 227 20.26 3.60 -8.44
CA THR A 227 19.49 2.58 -7.74
C THR A 227 18.03 2.98 -7.56
N ARG A 228 17.19 1.99 -7.28
CA ARG A 228 15.76 2.17 -6.99
C ARG A 228 15.49 1.93 -5.52
N VAL A 229 14.50 2.65 -4.99
CA VAL A 229 14.04 2.42 -3.63
C VAL A 229 13.24 1.13 -3.57
N ILE A 230 13.51 0.31 -2.54
CA ILE A 230 12.70 -0.83 -2.14
C ILE A 230 12.25 -0.65 -0.69
N ARG A 231 11.10 -1.22 -0.34
CA ARG A 231 10.43 -0.98 0.93
C ARG A 231 9.90 -2.29 1.53
N GLY A 232 9.59 -2.27 2.85
CA GLY A 232 8.81 -3.30 3.52
C GLY A 232 9.60 -4.34 4.29
N GLY A 233 10.88 -4.53 4.03
CA GLY A 233 11.62 -5.66 4.58
C GLY A 233 11.24 -6.99 3.92
N SER A 234 11.71 -8.09 4.44
CA SER A 234 11.35 -9.41 3.92
C SER A 234 11.51 -10.53 4.95
N TRP A 235 11.10 -11.74 4.58
CA TRP A 235 11.22 -12.95 5.38
C TRP A 235 12.65 -13.25 5.88
N HIS A 236 13.66 -12.67 5.25
CA HIS A 236 15.09 -12.88 5.54
C HIS A 236 15.72 -11.75 6.35
N PHE A 237 14.93 -10.74 6.73
CA PHE A 237 15.38 -9.57 7.46
C PHE A 237 14.59 -9.40 8.77
N ASP A 238 15.21 -8.75 9.74
CA ASP A 238 14.62 -8.48 11.05
C ASP A 238 13.51 -7.41 11.01
N ALA A 239 12.86 -7.20 12.15
CA ALA A 239 11.84 -6.20 12.32
C ALA A 239 12.31 -4.79 11.96
N HIS A 240 13.57 -4.43 12.28
CA HIS A 240 14.13 -3.13 11.96
C HIS A 240 13.99 -2.80 10.47
N SER A 241 14.25 -3.79 9.62
CA SER A 241 14.15 -3.67 8.16
C SER A 241 12.72 -3.52 7.66
N ALA A 242 11.74 -3.91 8.45
CA ALA A 242 10.32 -3.88 8.09
C ALA A 242 9.60 -2.61 8.55
N ARG A 243 10.27 -1.59 9.12
CA ARG A 243 9.65 -0.31 9.51
C ARG A 243 9.05 0.42 8.31
N CYS A 244 7.89 1.07 8.48
CA CYS A 244 7.28 1.88 7.40
C CYS A 244 8.21 2.98 6.88
N GLY A 245 9.03 3.59 7.73
CA GLY A 245 9.94 4.67 7.36
C GLY A 245 11.26 4.22 6.76
N LEU A 246 11.65 2.95 6.93
CA LEU A 246 12.94 2.46 6.46
C LEU A 246 13.02 2.48 4.93
N ARG A 247 14.11 3.00 4.43
CA ARG A 247 14.47 3.06 3.01
C ARG A 247 15.60 2.10 2.72
N TYR A 248 15.45 1.29 1.68
CA TYR A 248 16.55 0.49 1.16
C TYR A 248 16.64 0.63 -0.35
N THR A 249 17.69 0.11 -0.96
CA THR A 249 17.99 0.37 -2.37
C THR A 249 18.59 -0.84 -3.06
N HIS A 250 18.20 -1.04 -4.31
CA HIS A 250 18.80 -2.04 -5.20
C HIS A 250 19.09 -1.45 -6.58
N ALA A 251 20.11 -1.96 -7.24
CA ALA A 251 20.32 -1.64 -8.64
C ALA A 251 19.18 -2.22 -9.50
N PRO A 252 18.71 -1.51 -10.54
CA PRO A 252 17.50 -1.93 -11.27
C PRO A 252 17.64 -3.28 -12.00
N GLN A 253 18.85 -3.78 -12.20
CA GLN A 253 19.13 -5.11 -12.78
C GLN A 253 19.28 -6.21 -11.72
N ASP A 254 19.26 -5.85 -10.43
CA ASP A 254 19.37 -6.86 -9.38
C ASP A 254 18.01 -7.54 -9.16
N SER A 255 18.08 -8.83 -8.90
CA SER A 255 16.94 -9.63 -8.47
C SER A 255 17.33 -10.43 -7.22
N GLY A 256 16.34 -10.94 -6.51
CA GLY A 256 16.63 -11.73 -5.31
C GLY A 256 15.40 -12.50 -4.82
N PHE A 257 15.66 -13.59 -4.12
CA PHE A 257 14.66 -14.52 -3.57
C PHE A 257 13.81 -13.93 -2.43
N SER A 258 14.00 -12.66 -2.13
CA SER A 258 13.25 -11.89 -1.16
C SER A 258 12.82 -10.52 -1.71
N LEU A 259 12.79 -10.35 -3.04
CA LEU A 259 12.49 -9.10 -3.71
C LEU A 259 11.39 -9.29 -4.75
N GLY A 260 10.26 -8.67 -4.51
CA GLY A 260 9.06 -8.68 -5.34
C GLY A 260 8.49 -7.27 -5.48
N PHE A 261 7.17 -7.13 -5.59
CA PHE A 261 6.51 -5.82 -5.76
C PHE A 261 5.01 -5.91 -5.53
N ARG A 262 4.38 -4.74 -5.36
CA ARG A 262 2.92 -4.57 -5.53
C ARG A 262 2.62 -3.51 -6.57
N VAL A 263 1.38 -3.49 -7.07
CA VAL A 263 0.99 -2.58 -8.15
C VAL A 263 0.12 -1.43 -7.66
N VAL A 264 0.22 -0.29 -8.33
CA VAL A 264 -0.76 0.81 -8.28
C VAL A 264 -1.60 0.77 -9.53
N GLY A 265 -2.92 0.94 -9.36
CA GLY A 265 -3.87 1.19 -10.45
C GLY A 265 -4.41 2.61 -10.40
N GLU A 266 -4.38 3.31 -11.52
CA GLU A 266 -4.99 4.62 -11.71
C GLU A 266 -6.11 4.53 -12.72
N PRO A 267 -7.35 5.00 -12.42
CA PRO A 267 -8.41 5.07 -13.41
C PRO A 267 -7.99 5.92 -14.62
N ARG A 268 -8.10 5.37 -15.81
CA ARG A 268 -7.86 6.16 -17.03
C ARG A 268 -9.02 7.13 -17.23
N GLN A 269 -8.73 8.40 -17.36
CA GLN A 269 -9.75 9.37 -17.73
C GLN A 269 -10.29 9.04 -19.14
N PRO A 270 -11.61 9.06 -19.36
CA PRO A 270 -12.16 8.88 -20.70
C PRO A 270 -11.56 9.94 -21.62
N ARG A 271 -11.05 9.51 -22.78
CA ARG A 271 -10.58 10.45 -23.80
C ARG A 271 -11.73 11.39 -24.12
N ARG A 272 -11.57 12.68 -23.83
CA ARG A 272 -12.51 13.69 -24.34
C ARG A 272 -12.51 13.54 -25.86
N ARG A 273 -13.61 13.10 -26.43
CA ARG A 273 -13.81 13.17 -27.90
C ARG A 273 -13.73 14.66 -28.24
N ARG A 274 -12.75 15.02 -29.05
CA ARG A 274 -12.66 16.34 -29.69
C ARG A 274 -13.69 16.39 -30.82
#